data_ddd7f6795d5ab56e8c3adcb09ea6ff4f
#
_entry.id   ddd7f6795d5ab56e8c3adcb09ea6ff4f
#
_cell.length_a   1.000
_cell.length_b   1.000
_cell.length_c   1.000
_cell.angle_alpha   90.00
_cell.angle_beta   90.00
_cell.angle_gamma   90.00
#
_symmetry.space_group_name_H-M   'P 1'
#
loop_
_entity.id
_entity.type
_entity.pdbx_description
1 polymer ?
#
loop_
_entity_poly.entity_id
_entity_poly.type
_entity_poly.pdbx_seq_one_letter_code
_entity_poly.pdbx_strand_id
1 'polypeptide(L)'
;MISPFKDKGFSLLFLTTVSASLGDMFMDVSSGWLVLELTNSPLSLGLFWAVRSSPNLLFGMVGGATADKMDRRKLLIICYTLYVFCGLVFGFLIISGLIQLYHALALIFIRGIIRTFENPSRQSFIVDLVGRANAMNGISLNAVGMRGIGIVGGALAGLIIELFGKEWPFFVLSGLFLVSVFLVASINSVVTKRVAQQLSVWRNLEEGIQIVSQNKLVLALMLMAATCEMFGFSFPVLVPVFARDILKVGAIGNGMINAFRSGGGLLASLALASLGDSRHKGKLLLVMFLMFGVGLILYANTPIYVFALIFMGMVGVSAAGHDAMSQILLQLNVDEEQRGRAMGMWQLSIGFGILGSMTLGSLAEAYGAIFAQSVFGGLMVLIVVLMYLTVPKLKEL
;
A
#
# COMPACT_ATOMS: atom_id res chain seq x y z
N MET A 1 16.74 -3.14 -19.29
CA MET A 1 15.42 -3.24 -18.66
C MET A 1 14.71 -4.59 -18.92
N ILE A 2 14.75 -5.18 -20.10
CA ILE A 2 13.95 -6.38 -20.46
C ILE A 2 14.64 -7.71 -20.12
N SER A 3 15.88 -7.68 -19.62
CA SER A 3 16.68 -8.87 -19.29
C SER A 3 15.97 -9.90 -18.37
N PRO A 4 15.21 -9.53 -17.33
CA PRO A 4 14.52 -10.49 -16.47
C PRO A 4 13.47 -11.36 -17.19
N PHE A 5 12.81 -10.86 -18.23
CA PHE A 5 11.81 -11.62 -19.01
C PHE A 5 12.39 -12.74 -19.87
N LYS A 6 13.72 -12.84 -19.99
CA LYS A 6 14.37 -14.01 -20.62
C LYS A 6 14.22 -15.26 -19.75
N ASP A 7 14.02 -15.09 -18.45
CA ASP A 7 13.70 -16.18 -17.54
C ASP A 7 12.18 -16.46 -17.55
N LYS A 8 11.82 -17.70 -17.92
CA LYS A 8 10.41 -18.13 -17.97
C LYS A 8 9.76 -18.10 -16.59
N GLY A 9 10.52 -18.43 -15.53
CA GLY A 9 10.03 -18.39 -14.15
C GLY A 9 9.68 -16.97 -13.72
N PHE A 10 10.53 -15.98 -14.05
CA PHE A 10 10.25 -14.58 -13.77
C PHE A 10 9.02 -14.09 -14.55
N SER A 11 8.87 -14.47 -15.83
CA SER A 11 7.71 -14.09 -16.63
C SER A 11 6.40 -14.62 -16.03
N LEU A 12 6.39 -15.86 -15.55
CA LEU A 12 5.25 -16.46 -14.85
C LEU A 12 4.99 -15.77 -13.52
N LEU A 13 6.02 -15.44 -12.75
CA LEU A 13 5.88 -14.71 -11.48
C LEU A 13 5.38 -13.27 -11.70
N PHE A 14 5.81 -12.62 -12.78
CA PHE A 14 5.30 -11.30 -13.16
C PHE A 14 3.80 -11.36 -13.50
N LEU A 15 3.36 -12.33 -14.29
CA LEU A 15 1.94 -12.55 -14.59
C LEU A 15 1.14 -12.88 -13.32
N THR A 16 1.73 -13.68 -12.40
CA THR A 16 1.15 -13.92 -11.08
C THR A 16 0.95 -12.62 -10.32
N THR A 17 1.96 -11.74 -10.30
CA THR A 17 1.87 -10.45 -9.63
C THR A 17 0.79 -9.55 -10.24
N VAL A 18 0.68 -9.53 -11.56
CA VAL A 18 -0.37 -8.78 -12.29
C VAL A 18 -1.75 -9.30 -11.88
N SER A 19 -1.98 -10.61 -11.93
CA SER A 19 -3.26 -11.23 -11.54
C SER A 19 -3.60 -10.99 -10.08
N ALA A 20 -2.63 -11.21 -9.17
CA ALA A 20 -2.82 -11.00 -7.73
C ALA A 20 -3.07 -9.53 -7.38
N SER A 21 -2.35 -8.60 -8.03
CA SER A 21 -2.56 -7.15 -7.80
C SER A 21 -3.93 -6.68 -8.30
N LEU A 22 -4.44 -7.27 -9.37
CA LEU A 22 -5.80 -7.02 -9.82
C LEU A 22 -6.81 -7.50 -8.77
N GLY A 23 -6.64 -8.72 -8.25
CA GLY A 23 -7.45 -9.25 -7.14
C GLY A 23 -7.37 -8.40 -5.87
N ASP A 24 -6.20 -7.86 -5.54
CA ASP A 24 -6.01 -6.93 -4.42
C ASP A 24 -6.80 -5.64 -4.59
N MET A 25 -6.80 -5.05 -5.79
CA MET A 25 -7.60 -3.85 -6.09
C MET A 25 -9.10 -4.12 -5.99
N PHE A 26 -9.56 -5.27 -6.50
CA PHE A 26 -10.95 -5.70 -6.35
C PHE A 26 -11.34 -5.82 -4.88
N MET A 27 -10.50 -6.46 -4.07
CA MET A 27 -10.74 -6.58 -2.63
C MET A 27 -10.79 -5.20 -1.95
N ASP A 28 -9.82 -4.33 -2.18
CA ASP A 28 -9.73 -3.05 -1.49
C ASP A 28 -10.91 -2.12 -1.83
N VAL A 29 -11.27 -2.01 -3.11
CA VAL A 29 -12.39 -1.17 -3.57
C VAL A 29 -13.72 -1.73 -3.09
N SER A 30 -13.95 -3.06 -3.25
CA SER A 30 -15.24 -3.67 -2.99
C SER A 30 -15.52 -3.86 -1.50
N SER A 31 -14.50 -4.21 -0.69
CA SER A 31 -14.71 -4.36 0.76
C SER A 31 -14.90 -3.03 1.46
N GLY A 32 -14.19 -1.95 1.06
CA GLY A 32 -14.46 -0.61 1.57
C GLY A 32 -15.87 -0.12 1.23
N TRP A 33 -16.31 -0.34 -0.01
CA TRP A 33 -17.68 -0.03 -0.44
C TRP A 33 -18.72 -0.83 0.34
N LEU A 34 -18.51 -2.14 0.49
CA LEU A 34 -19.38 -3.03 1.26
C LEU A 34 -19.54 -2.60 2.72
N VAL A 35 -18.43 -2.26 3.40
CA VAL A 35 -18.48 -1.80 4.80
C VAL A 35 -19.29 -0.52 4.93
N LEU A 36 -19.13 0.41 3.99
CA LEU A 36 -19.94 1.64 3.99
C LEU A 36 -21.43 1.35 3.77
N GLU A 37 -21.78 0.43 2.86
CA GLU A 37 -23.19 0.03 2.65
C GLU A 37 -23.79 -0.68 3.87
N LEU A 38 -23.02 -1.52 4.56
CA LEU A 38 -23.50 -2.26 5.73
C LEU A 38 -23.72 -1.36 6.96
N THR A 39 -22.92 -0.32 7.12
CA THR A 39 -22.87 0.41 8.39
C THR A 39 -23.28 1.89 8.27
N ASN A 40 -23.19 2.47 7.08
CA ASN A 40 -23.33 3.91 6.85
C ASN A 40 -22.43 4.77 7.76
N SER A 41 -21.29 4.23 8.23
CA SER A 41 -20.43 4.85 9.23
C SER A 41 -18.99 5.00 8.75
N PRO A 42 -18.46 6.23 8.64
CA PRO A 42 -17.03 6.49 8.42
C PRO A 42 -16.13 5.89 9.50
N LEU A 43 -16.59 5.82 10.75
CA LEU A 43 -15.86 5.17 11.83
C LEU A 43 -15.65 3.68 11.55
N SER A 44 -16.67 2.98 11.05
CA SER A 44 -16.56 1.57 10.66
C SER A 44 -15.55 1.36 9.54
N LEU A 45 -15.45 2.29 8.60
CA LEU A 45 -14.40 2.28 7.58
C LEU A 45 -13.01 2.50 8.19
N GLY A 46 -12.89 3.43 9.14
CA GLY A 46 -11.66 3.64 9.90
C GLY A 46 -11.20 2.36 10.60
N LEU A 47 -12.13 1.68 11.29
CA LEU A 47 -11.88 0.39 11.93
C LEU A 47 -11.48 -0.69 10.93
N PHE A 48 -12.17 -0.77 9.80
CA PHE A 48 -11.86 -1.73 8.73
C PHE A 48 -10.41 -1.56 8.21
N TRP A 49 -9.99 -0.33 7.92
CA TRP A 49 -8.62 -0.07 7.45
C TRP A 49 -7.57 -0.29 8.53
N ALA A 50 -7.88 0.02 9.79
CA ALA A 50 -7.02 -0.28 10.93
C ALA A 50 -6.82 -1.79 11.12
N VAL A 51 -7.91 -2.56 11.08
CA VAL A 51 -7.87 -4.03 11.17
C VAL A 51 -7.11 -4.65 10.00
N ARG A 52 -7.29 -4.12 8.78
CA ARG A 52 -6.54 -4.56 7.58
C ARG A 52 -5.03 -4.42 7.74
N SER A 53 -4.59 -3.36 8.40
CA SER A 53 -3.16 -3.03 8.54
C SER A 53 -2.51 -3.66 9.77
N SER A 54 -3.30 -3.98 10.81
CA SER A 54 -2.80 -4.49 12.09
C SER A 54 -1.99 -5.80 11.99
N PRO A 55 -2.29 -6.77 11.10
CA PRO A 55 -1.49 -7.99 10.99
C PRO A 55 -0.05 -7.73 10.56
N ASN A 56 0.20 -6.70 9.76
CA ASN A 56 1.57 -6.36 9.34
C ASN A 56 2.43 -5.93 10.55
N LEU A 57 1.85 -5.19 11.48
CA LEU A 57 2.54 -4.80 12.71
C LEU A 57 2.76 -6.00 13.65
N LEU A 58 1.73 -6.88 13.78
CA LEU A 58 1.77 -8.01 14.71
C LEU A 58 2.61 -9.18 14.19
N PHE A 59 2.53 -9.49 12.92
CA PHE A 59 3.09 -10.71 12.31
C PHE A 59 4.14 -10.44 11.24
N GLY A 60 4.45 -9.19 10.90
CA GLY A 60 5.37 -8.85 9.81
C GLY A 60 6.75 -9.49 9.94
N MET A 61 7.31 -9.54 11.15
CA MET A 61 8.60 -10.19 11.42
C MET A 61 8.54 -11.71 11.27
N VAL A 62 7.44 -12.31 11.71
CA VAL A 62 7.21 -13.76 11.56
C VAL A 62 7.07 -14.15 10.09
N GLY A 63 6.35 -13.31 9.32
CA GLY A 63 6.20 -13.48 7.88
C GLY A 63 7.53 -13.46 7.12
N GLY A 64 8.39 -12.48 7.42
CA GLY A 64 9.74 -12.40 6.86
C GLY A 64 10.60 -13.61 7.20
N ALA A 65 10.66 -13.97 8.49
CA ALA A 65 11.44 -15.13 8.96
C ALA A 65 10.94 -16.46 8.34
N THR A 66 9.63 -16.58 8.11
CA THR A 66 9.04 -17.75 7.47
C THR A 66 9.40 -17.81 5.98
N ALA A 67 9.34 -16.67 5.28
CA ALA A 67 9.73 -16.56 3.87
C ALA A 67 11.20 -16.92 3.62
N ASP A 68 12.07 -16.74 4.62
CA ASP A 68 13.48 -17.13 4.54
C ASP A 68 13.71 -18.63 4.79
N LYS A 69 12.83 -19.31 5.55
CA LYS A 69 12.98 -20.72 5.94
C LYS A 69 12.21 -21.67 5.02
N MET A 70 11.09 -21.28 4.49
CA MET A 70 10.22 -22.10 3.67
C MET A 70 10.53 -21.97 2.17
N ASP A 71 10.14 -22.98 1.40
CA ASP A 71 10.09 -22.89 -0.06
C ASP A 71 9.09 -21.78 -0.46
N ARG A 72 9.62 -20.71 -1.08
CA ARG A 72 8.86 -19.53 -1.46
C ARG A 72 7.73 -19.82 -2.43
N ARG A 73 7.94 -20.73 -3.36
CA ARG A 73 6.91 -21.21 -4.29
C ARG A 73 5.76 -21.84 -3.54
N LYS A 74 6.03 -22.77 -2.62
CA LYS A 74 4.99 -23.43 -1.80
C LYS A 74 4.25 -22.43 -0.94
N LEU A 75 4.98 -21.51 -0.32
CA LEU A 75 4.38 -20.47 0.53
C LEU A 75 3.46 -19.56 -0.27
N LEU A 76 3.86 -19.13 -1.47
CA LEU A 76 3.00 -18.33 -2.36
C LEU A 76 1.75 -19.10 -2.81
N ILE A 77 1.87 -20.40 -3.14
CA ILE A 77 0.71 -21.24 -3.47
C ILE A 77 -0.28 -21.29 -2.30
N ILE A 78 0.21 -21.49 -1.07
CA ILE A 78 -0.63 -21.49 0.13
C ILE A 78 -1.33 -20.13 0.29
N CYS A 79 -0.57 -19.02 0.21
CA CYS A 79 -1.12 -17.68 0.35
C CYS A 79 -2.22 -17.39 -0.69
N TYR A 80 -1.98 -17.66 -1.96
CA TYR A 80 -2.96 -17.42 -3.01
C TYR A 80 -4.18 -18.33 -2.89
N THR A 81 -4.00 -19.58 -2.47
CA THR A 81 -5.12 -20.50 -2.18
C THR A 81 -5.98 -19.97 -1.04
N LEU A 82 -5.38 -19.47 0.03
CA LEU A 82 -6.12 -18.85 1.14
C LEU A 82 -6.86 -17.58 0.69
N TYR A 83 -6.30 -16.77 -0.21
CA TYR A 83 -7.01 -15.62 -0.79
C TYR A 83 -8.23 -16.05 -1.62
N VAL A 84 -8.15 -17.16 -2.38
CA VAL A 84 -9.30 -17.73 -3.09
C VAL A 84 -10.43 -18.01 -2.09
N PHE A 85 -10.13 -18.71 -1.00
CA PHE A 85 -11.14 -19.03 0.02
C PHE A 85 -11.71 -17.77 0.68
N CYS A 86 -10.89 -16.79 1.03
CA CYS A 86 -11.36 -15.53 1.58
C CYS A 86 -12.37 -14.84 0.65
N GLY A 87 -12.06 -14.77 -0.64
CA GLY A 87 -12.96 -14.16 -1.62
C GLY A 87 -14.26 -14.94 -1.79
N LEU A 88 -14.20 -16.27 -1.88
CA LEU A 88 -15.40 -17.12 -1.96
C LEU A 88 -16.28 -16.95 -0.72
N VAL A 89 -15.71 -16.94 0.49
CA VAL A 89 -16.47 -16.74 1.74
C VAL A 89 -17.14 -15.37 1.75
N PHE A 90 -16.45 -14.30 1.32
CA PHE A 90 -17.08 -12.98 1.16
C PHE A 90 -18.28 -13.04 0.21
N GLY A 91 -18.07 -13.56 -1.00
CA GLY A 91 -19.12 -13.66 -2.02
C GLY A 91 -20.35 -14.44 -1.54
N PHE A 92 -20.12 -15.60 -0.93
CA PHE A 92 -21.22 -16.43 -0.41
C PHE A 92 -21.95 -15.79 0.77
N LEU A 93 -21.25 -15.12 1.69
CA LEU A 93 -21.88 -14.40 2.80
C LEU A 93 -22.73 -13.22 2.30
N ILE A 94 -22.34 -12.57 1.20
CA ILE A 94 -23.12 -11.48 0.61
C ILE A 94 -24.39 -12.03 -0.06
N ILE A 95 -24.27 -13.06 -0.90
CA ILE A 95 -25.41 -13.67 -1.60
C ILE A 95 -26.43 -14.25 -0.62
N SER A 96 -25.97 -14.89 0.45
CA SER A 96 -26.84 -15.45 1.49
C SER A 96 -27.51 -14.40 2.38
N GLY A 97 -27.12 -13.11 2.25
CA GLY A 97 -27.61 -12.03 3.11
C GLY A 97 -27.10 -12.08 4.56
N LEU A 98 -26.15 -12.98 4.86
CA LEU A 98 -25.60 -13.18 6.21
C LEU A 98 -24.43 -12.27 6.53
N ILE A 99 -23.92 -11.50 5.53
CA ILE A 99 -22.77 -10.64 5.72
C ILE A 99 -23.06 -9.54 6.75
N GLN A 100 -22.17 -9.40 7.72
CA GLN A 100 -22.20 -8.34 8.73
C GLN A 100 -20.79 -7.76 8.91
N LEU A 101 -20.68 -6.61 9.58
CA LEU A 101 -19.40 -5.93 9.78
C LEU A 101 -18.32 -6.84 10.39
N TYR A 102 -18.66 -7.64 11.40
CA TYR A 102 -17.66 -8.51 12.04
C TYR A 102 -17.15 -9.61 11.12
N HIS A 103 -17.95 -10.11 10.17
CA HIS A 103 -17.46 -11.04 9.14
C HIS A 103 -16.46 -10.35 8.21
N ALA A 104 -16.78 -9.12 7.78
CA ALA A 104 -15.86 -8.33 6.95
C ALA A 104 -14.54 -8.03 7.68
N LEU A 105 -14.60 -7.65 8.96
CA LEU A 105 -13.41 -7.42 9.79
C LEU A 105 -12.57 -8.69 9.97
N ALA A 106 -13.20 -9.83 10.25
CA ALA A 106 -12.49 -11.10 10.41
C ALA A 106 -11.78 -11.53 9.11
N LEU A 107 -12.47 -11.46 7.98
CA LEU A 107 -11.91 -11.86 6.68
C LEU A 107 -10.77 -10.92 6.24
N ILE A 108 -10.90 -9.61 6.46
CA ILE A 108 -9.84 -8.67 6.11
C ILE A 108 -8.63 -8.81 7.04
N PHE A 109 -8.83 -9.16 8.32
CA PHE A 109 -7.75 -9.48 9.25
C PHE A 109 -6.98 -10.74 8.80
N ILE A 110 -7.70 -11.81 8.44
CA ILE A 110 -7.10 -13.04 7.89
C ILE A 110 -6.30 -12.71 6.62
N ARG A 111 -6.88 -11.92 5.71
CA ARG A 111 -6.17 -11.45 4.51
C ARG A 111 -4.91 -10.66 4.85
N GLY A 112 -4.98 -9.81 5.85
CA GLY A 112 -3.82 -9.06 6.35
C GLY A 112 -2.71 -10.00 6.85
N ILE A 113 -3.05 -11.06 7.58
CA ILE A 113 -2.10 -12.11 8.01
C ILE A 113 -1.45 -12.76 6.78
N ILE A 114 -2.23 -13.21 5.81
CA ILE A 114 -1.71 -13.86 4.59
C ILE A 114 -0.72 -12.94 3.88
N ARG A 115 -1.04 -11.64 3.79
CA ARG A 115 -0.18 -10.63 3.15
C ARG A 115 1.19 -10.48 3.80
N THR A 116 1.29 -10.68 5.13
CA THR A 116 2.58 -10.60 5.85
C THR A 116 3.55 -11.71 5.43
N PHE A 117 3.04 -12.84 4.93
CA PHE A 117 3.84 -13.94 4.39
C PHE A 117 4.05 -13.83 2.88
N GLU A 118 3.03 -13.42 2.14
CA GLU A 118 3.04 -13.31 0.68
C GLU A 118 4.08 -12.29 0.20
N ASN A 119 4.08 -11.08 0.73
CA ASN A 119 4.89 -9.98 0.25
C ASN A 119 6.42 -10.26 0.31
N PRO A 120 7.00 -10.66 1.46
CA PRO A 120 8.43 -10.98 1.53
C PRO A 120 8.79 -12.21 0.69
N SER A 121 7.90 -13.20 0.61
CA SER A 121 8.10 -14.40 -0.21
C SER A 121 8.20 -14.06 -1.68
N ARG A 122 7.29 -13.23 -2.19
CA ARG A 122 7.27 -12.79 -3.58
C ARG A 122 8.51 -11.97 -3.95
N GLN A 123 8.90 -11.00 -3.10
CA GLN A 123 10.11 -10.20 -3.35
C GLN A 123 11.38 -11.06 -3.36
N SER A 124 11.49 -11.97 -2.41
CA SER A 124 12.63 -12.88 -2.35
C SER A 124 12.65 -13.87 -3.52
N PHE A 125 11.47 -14.34 -3.98
CA PHE A 125 11.37 -15.26 -5.12
C PHE A 125 11.77 -14.60 -6.44
N ILE A 126 11.49 -13.29 -6.61
CA ILE A 126 12.02 -12.51 -7.75
C ILE A 126 13.55 -12.61 -7.78
N VAL A 127 14.21 -12.37 -6.64
CA VAL A 127 15.69 -12.41 -6.57
C VAL A 127 16.24 -13.80 -6.87
N ASP A 128 15.54 -14.86 -6.43
CA ASP A 128 15.97 -16.24 -6.73
C ASP A 128 15.88 -16.59 -8.22
N LEU A 129 14.87 -16.08 -8.92
CA LEU A 129 14.65 -16.33 -10.35
C LEU A 129 15.62 -15.54 -11.23
N VAL A 130 15.80 -14.23 -10.97
CA VAL A 130 16.60 -13.37 -11.85
C VAL A 130 18.06 -13.26 -11.42
N GLY A 131 18.41 -13.76 -10.23
CA GLY A 131 19.73 -13.62 -9.63
C GLY A 131 20.03 -12.22 -9.10
N ARG A 132 21.07 -12.10 -8.25
CA ARG A 132 21.43 -10.83 -7.57
C ARG A 132 21.76 -9.69 -8.54
N ALA A 133 22.40 -10.01 -9.67
CA ALA A 133 22.78 -9.00 -10.67
C ALA A 133 21.56 -8.30 -11.32
N ASN A 134 20.43 -9.00 -11.48
CA ASN A 134 19.22 -8.48 -12.10
C ASN A 134 18.10 -8.19 -11.08
N ALA A 135 18.36 -8.36 -9.79
CA ALA A 135 17.34 -8.24 -8.74
C ALA A 135 16.64 -6.87 -8.74
N MET A 136 17.40 -5.78 -8.86
CA MET A 136 16.84 -4.43 -8.92
C MET A 136 15.90 -4.25 -10.13
N ASN A 137 16.29 -4.74 -11.30
CA ASN A 137 15.45 -4.68 -12.50
C ASN A 137 14.17 -5.52 -12.34
N GLY A 138 14.28 -6.72 -11.77
CA GLY A 138 13.13 -7.59 -11.53
C GLY A 138 12.12 -6.96 -10.54
N ILE A 139 12.61 -6.42 -9.42
CA ILE A 139 11.78 -5.76 -8.41
C ILE A 139 11.12 -4.50 -8.99
N SER A 140 11.86 -3.69 -9.76
CA SER A 140 11.32 -2.47 -10.39
C SER A 140 10.24 -2.80 -11.42
N LEU A 141 10.43 -3.80 -12.27
CA LEU A 141 9.43 -4.25 -13.23
C LEU A 141 8.16 -4.74 -12.52
N ASN A 142 8.34 -5.52 -11.45
CA ASN A 142 7.24 -6.01 -10.65
C ASN A 142 6.43 -4.85 -10.03
N ALA A 143 7.10 -3.82 -9.51
CA ALA A 143 6.46 -2.63 -8.96
C ALA A 143 5.68 -1.82 -10.03
N VAL A 144 6.23 -1.69 -11.24
CA VAL A 144 5.55 -1.05 -12.39
C VAL A 144 4.30 -1.85 -12.77
N GLY A 145 4.40 -3.19 -12.83
CA GLY A 145 3.26 -4.07 -13.10
C GLY A 145 2.13 -3.88 -12.09
N MET A 146 2.47 -3.88 -10.80
CA MET A 146 1.49 -3.65 -9.72
C MET A 146 0.79 -2.30 -9.83
N ARG A 147 1.52 -1.21 -10.09
CA ARG A 147 0.95 0.14 -10.20
C ARG A 147 0.11 0.31 -11.46
N GLY A 148 0.57 -0.24 -12.58
CA GLY A 148 -0.19 -0.20 -13.85
C GLY A 148 -1.54 -0.91 -13.74
N ILE A 149 -1.54 -2.08 -13.10
CA ILE A 149 -2.77 -2.85 -12.85
C ILE A 149 -3.71 -2.13 -11.88
N GLY A 150 -3.19 -1.34 -10.94
CA GLY A 150 -4.02 -0.55 -10.03
C GLY A 150 -4.97 0.42 -10.76
N ILE A 151 -4.58 0.91 -11.95
CA ILE A 151 -5.44 1.78 -12.78
C ILE A 151 -6.65 1.00 -13.28
N VAL A 152 -6.39 -0.14 -13.91
CA VAL A 152 -7.43 -0.99 -14.49
C VAL A 152 -8.30 -1.64 -13.40
N GLY A 153 -7.64 -2.12 -12.32
CA GLY A 153 -8.31 -2.84 -11.24
C GLY A 153 -9.32 -2.00 -10.47
N GLY A 154 -8.96 -0.75 -10.16
CA GLY A 154 -9.89 0.17 -9.51
C GLY A 154 -11.14 0.44 -10.34
N ALA A 155 -10.96 0.80 -11.62
CA ALA A 155 -12.07 1.08 -12.54
C ALA A 155 -12.96 -0.16 -12.74
N LEU A 156 -12.37 -1.33 -13.00
CA LEU A 156 -13.12 -2.58 -13.20
C LEU A 156 -13.88 -3.01 -11.94
N ALA A 157 -13.30 -2.88 -10.75
CA ALA A 157 -13.97 -3.24 -9.50
C ALA A 157 -15.25 -2.40 -9.33
N GLY A 158 -15.17 -1.08 -9.51
CA GLY A 158 -16.34 -0.21 -9.44
C GLY A 158 -17.39 -0.53 -10.50
N LEU A 159 -16.97 -0.82 -11.74
CA LEU A 159 -17.87 -1.19 -12.83
C LEU A 159 -18.61 -2.51 -12.55
N ILE A 160 -17.91 -3.51 -12.04
CA ILE A 160 -18.52 -4.81 -11.72
C ILE A 160 -19.52 -4.69 -10.56
N ILE A 161 -19.22 -3.87 -9.53
CA ILE A 161 -20.18 -3.59 -8.46
C ILE A 161 -21.48 -3.01 -9.03
N GLU A 162 -21.36 -2.02 -9.92
CA GLU A 162 -22.51 -1.30 -10.48
C GLU A 162 -23.36 -2.18 -11.41
N LEU A 163 -22.72 -2.98 -12.28
CA LEU A 163 -23.41 -3.77 -13.30
C LEU A 163 -23.94 -5.12 -12.82
N PHE A 164 -23.21 -5.76 -11.92
CA PHE A 164 -23.48 -7.15 -11.54
C PHE A 164 -23.85 -7.33 -10.05
N GLY A 165 -23.55 -6.33 -9.22
CA GLY A 165 -23.78 -6.39 -7.79
C GLY A 165 -22.49 -6.53 -6.98
N LYS A 166 -22.61 -6.23 -5.69
CA LYS A 166 -21.48 -6.11 -4.76
C LYS A 166 -20.77 -7.43 -4.42
N GLU A 167 -21.40 -8.55 -4.69
CA GLU A 167 -20.84 -9.90 -4.48
C GLU A 167 -19.87 -10.32 -5.58
N TRP A 168 -20.11 -9.89 -6.83
CA TRP A 168 -19.35 -10.35 -7.99
C TRP A 168 -17.85 -10.02 -7.97
N PRO A 169 -17.41 -8.85 -7.49
CA PRO A 169 -15.97 -8.59 -7.37
C PRO A 169 -15.25 -9.65 -6.53
N PHE A 170 -15.89 -10.21 -5.52
CA PHE A 170 -15.28 -11.24 -4.65
C PHE A 170 -15.14 -12.59 -5.35
N PHE A 171 -16.05 -12.95 -6.24
CA PHE A 171 -15.87 -14.13 -7.09
C PHE A 171 -14.80 -13.92 -8.17
N VAL A 172 -14.78 -12.74 -8.79
CA VAL A 172 -13.78 -12.39 -9.79
C VAL A 172 -12.38 -12.42 -9.18
N LEU A 173 -12.17 -11.79 -8.01
CA LEU A 173 -10.86 -11.82 -7.33
C LEU A 173 -10.45 -13.24 -6.94
N SER A 174 -11.40 -14.10 -6.55
CA SER A 174 -11.12 -15.51 -6.27
C SER A 174 -10.61 -16.23 -7.52
N GLY A 175 -11.23 -15.99 -8.68
CA GLY A 175 -10.74 -16.48 -9.97
C GLY A 175 -9.33 -15.98 -10.31
N LEU A 176 -9.04 -14.69 -10.07
CA LEU A 176 -7.72 -14.10 -10.30
C LEU A 176 -6.64 -14.72 -9.39
N PHE A 177 -6.96 -14.94 -8.11
CA PHE A 177 -6.03 -15.63 -7.21
C PHE A 177 -5.87 -17.11 -7.58
N LEU A 178 -6.90 -17.76 -8.07
CA LEU A 178 -6.81 -19.14 -8.59
C LEU A 178 -5.86 -19.20 -9.80
N VAL A 179 -5.95 -18.25 -10.74
CA VAL A 179 -4.98 -18.10 -11.83
C VAL A 179 -3.57 -17.91 -11.28
N SER A 180 -3.40 -17.10 -10.23
CA SER A 180 -2.11 -16.88 -9.57
C SER A 180 -1.56 -18.19 -8.96
N VAL A 181 -2.40 -19.05 -8.38
CA VAL A 181 -2.01 -20.39 -7.90
C VAL A 181 -1.45 -21.23 -9.04
N PHE A 182 -2.15 -21.31 -10.17
CA PHE A 182 -1.69 -22.11 -11.33
C PHE A 182 -0.40 -21.58 -11.94
N LEU A 183 -0.28 -20.25 -12.06
CA LEU A 183 0.94 -19.63 -12.59
C LEU A 183 2.15 -19.92 -11.70
N VAL A 184 2.05 -19.75 -10.38
CA VAL A 184 3.14 -20.06 -9.44
C VAL A 184 3.44 -21.56 -9.42
N ALA A 185 2.40 -22.41 -9.47
CA ALA A 185 2.59 -23.87 -9.55
C ALA A 185 3.33 -24.32 -10.82
N SER A 186 3.27 -23.54 -11.89
CA SER A 186 3.98 -23.80 -13.15
C SER A 186 5.46 -23.36 -13.14
N ILE A 187 5.92 -22.64 -12.11
CA ILE A 187 7.31 -22.25 -11.95
C ILE A 187 8.11 -23.43 -11.39
N ASN A 188 9.25 -23.76 -11.99
CA ASN A 188 10.14 -24.77 -11.43
C ASN A 188 10.71 -24.31 -10.08
N SER A 189 10.74 -25.23 -9.10
CA SER A 189 11.25 -24.90 -7.76
C SER A 189 12.74 -24.58 -7.82
N VAL A 190 13.11 -23.39 -7.36
CA VAL A 190 14.51 -22.99 -7.14
C VAL A 190 14.76 -23.08 -5.64
N VAL A 191 15.34 -24.17 -5.19
CA VAL A 191 15.67 -24.37 -3.78
C VAL A 191 16.95 -23.62 -3.44
N THR A 192 16.86 -22.41 -2.95
CA THR A 192 18.00 -21.70 -2.34
C THR A 192 17.96 -21.91 -0.84
N LYS A 193 18.83 -22.81 -0.34
CA LYS A 193 19.10 -22.92 1.09
C LYS A 193 19.84 -21.65 1.55
N ARG A 194 19.15 -20.76 2.25
CA ARG A 194 19.80 -19.65 2.97
C ARG A 194 19.84 -19.98 4.45
N VAL A 195 20.99 -19.77 5.06
CA VAL A 195 21.13 -19.78 6.52
C VAL A 195 20.53 -18.48 7.03
N ALA A 196 19.38 -18.56 7.69
CA ALA A 196 18.75 -17.40 8.33
C ALA A 196 19.68 -16.93 9.46
N GLN A 197 20.21 -15.72 9.38
CA GLN A 197 20.85 -15.09 10.54
C GLN A 197 19.75 -14.80 11.57
N GLN A 198 19.81 -15.49 12.69
CA GLN A 198 18.95 -15.19 13.86
C GLN A 198 19.46 -13.92 14.53
N LEU A 199 19.00 -12.76 14.06
CA LEU A 199 19.20 -11.51 14.79
C LEU A 199 18.07 -11.35 15.79
N SER A 200 18.42 -11.03 17.05
CA SER A 200 17.42 -10.74 18.08
C SER A 200 16.60 -9.52 17.68
N VAL A 201 15.29 -9.69 17.57
CA VAL A 201 14.33 -8.63 17.19
C VAL A 201 14.45 -7.42 18.13
N TRP A 202 14.53 -7.66 19.42
CA TRP A 202 14.64 -6.62 20.44
C TRP A 202 15.92 -5.79 20.30
N ARG A 203 17.03 -6.45 20.04
CA ARG A 203 18.32 -5.78 19.82
C ARG A 203 18.29 -4.92 18.56
N ASN A 204 17.69 -5.42 17.48
CA ASN A 204 17.54 -4.62 16.24
C ASN A 204 16.64 -3.38 16.44
N LEU A 205 15.60 -3.49 17.27
CA LEU A 205 14.74 -2.35 17.63
C LEU A 205 15.50 -1.31 18.45
N GLU A 206 16.22 -1.75 19.51
CA GLU A 206 17.00 -0.87 20.35
C GLU A 206 18.08 -0.12 19.56
N GLU A 207 18.86 -0.84 18.76
CA GLU A 207 19.87 -0.27 17.88
C GLU A 207 19.24 0.66 16.80
N GLY A 208 18.06 0.31 16.28
CA GLY A 208 17.29 1.15 15.36
C GLY A 208 16.84 2.47 15.99
N ILE A 209 16.29 2.44 17.19
CA ILE A 209 15.91 3.64 17.96
C ILE A 209 17.14 4.51 18.23
N GLN A 210 18.28 3.91 18.58
CA GLN A 210 19.52 4.63 18.81
C GLN A 210 20.00 5.34 17.54
N ILE A 211 19.99 4.67 16.37
CA ILE A 211 20.33 5.26 15.07
C ILE A 211 19.46 6.49 14.77
N VAL A 212 18.13 6.34 14.97
CA VAL A 212 17.16 7.42 14.71
C VAL A 212 17.39 8.60 15.67
N SER A 213 17.61 8.33 16.97
CA SER A 213 17.75 9.38 17.99
C SER A 213 19.06 10.16 17.89
N GLN A 214 20.14 9.55 17.43
CA GLN A 214 21.46 10.17 17.31
C GLN A 214 21.63 11.04 16.06
N ASN A 215 20.84 10.81 15.01
CA ASN A 215 20.92 11.57 13.77
C ASN A 215 19.65 12.41 13.53
N LYS A 216 19.75 13.73 13.73
CA LYS A 216 18.64 14.69 13.56
C LYS A 216 17.96 14.60 12.19
N LEU A 217 18.73 14.31 11.14
CA LEU A 217 18.19 14.18 9.78
C LEU A 217 17.40 12.89 9.63
N VAL A 218 17.91 11.77 10.14
CA VAL A 218 17.21 10.48 10.14
C VAL A 218 15.94 10.58 10.98
N LEU A 219 15.99 11.24 12.14
CA LEU A 219 14.80 11.51 12.96
C LEU A 219 13.75 12.32 12.19
N ALA A 220 14.15 13.38 11.49
CA ALA A 220 13.25 14.18 10.68
C ALA A 220 12.59 13.36 9.56
N LEU A 221 13.36 12.52 8.85
CA LEU A 221 12.84 11.62 7.82
C LEU A 221 11.85 10.61 8.40
N MET A 222 12.13 10.06 9.58
CA MET A 222 11.22 9.14 10.28
C MET A 222 9.93 9.82 10.75
N LEU A 223 10.02 11.05 11.28
CA LEU A 223 8.84 11.82 11.67
C LEU A 223 7.99 12.17 10.45
N MET A 224 8.60 12.53 9.32
CA MET A 224 7.87 12.76 8.08
C MET A 224 7.19 11.47 7.59
N ALA A 225 7.86 10.32 7.64
CA ALA A 225 7.28 9.04 7.27
C ALA A 225 6.08 8.68 8.19
N ALA A 226 6.25 8.76 9.50
CA ALA A 226 5.17 8.48 10.46
C ALA A 226 3.97 9.44 10.27
N THR A 227 4.23 10.72 10.02
CA THR A 227 3.20 11.72 9.73
C THR A 227 2.46 11.40 8.43
N CYS A 228 3.20 11.01 7.39
CA CYS A 228 2.63 10.65 6.10
C CYS A 228 1.73 9.40 6.22
N GLU A 229 2.17 8.40 6.99
CA GLU A 229 1.38 7.20 7.27
C GLU A 229 0.10 7.56 8.04
N MET A 230 0.22 8.41 9.08
CA MET A 230 -0.91 8.77 9.92
C MET A 230 -1.92 9.67 9.20
N PHE A 231 -1.47 10.74 8.55
CA PHE A 231 -2.34 11.76 7.98
C PHE A 231 -2.49 11.69 6.47
N GLY A 232 -1.47 11.19 5.76
CA GLY A 232 -1.49 11.02 4.31
C GLY A 232 -2.17 9.74 3.87
N PHE A 233 -1.61 8.58 4.25
CA PHE A 233 -2.08 7.27 3.76
C PHE A 233 -3.38 6.77 4.39
N SER A 234 -3.99 7.53 5.29
CA SER A 234 -5.32 7.22 5.84
C SER A 234 -6.49 7.62 4.95
N PHE A 235 -6.29 8.44 3.92
CA PHE A 235 -7.36 8.92 3.03
C PHE A 235 -8.24 7.82 2.40
N PRO A 236 -7.78 6.57 2.15
CA PRO A 236 -8.63 5.52 1.57
C PRO A 236 -9.87 5.19 2.41
N VAL A 237 -9.83 5.50 3.72
CA VAL A 237 -10.99 5.39 4.63
C VAL A 237 -12.19 6.15 4.09
N LEU A 238 -11.97 7.35 3.56
CA LEU A 238 -13.06 8.25 3.15
C LEU A 238 -13.38 8.20 1.65
N VAL A 239 -12.59 7.53 0.81
CA VAL A 239 -12.84 7.47 -0.64
C VAL A 239 -14.25 6.95 -0.96
N PRO A 240 -14.76 5.86 -0.34
CA PRO A 240 -16.14 5.41 -0.58
C PRO A 240 -17.19 6.44 -0.12
N VAL A 241 -16.94 7.15 0.99
CA VAL A 241 -17.84 8.21 1.51
C VAL A 241 -17.91 9.38 0.53
N PHE A 242 -16.76 9.83 0.02
CA PHE A 242 -16.72 10.89 -1.00
C PHE A 242 -17.46 10.48 -2.27
N ALA A 243 -17.24 9.25 -2.75
CA ALA A 243 -17.88 8.76 -3.98
C ALA A 243 -19.40 8.64 -3.84
N ARG A 244 -19.89 8.11 -2.69
CA ARG A 244 -21.32 7.85 -2.47
C ARG A 244 -22.07 9.10 -2.04
N ASP A 245 -21.58 9.80 -1.00
CA ASP A 245 -22.37 10.78 -0.26
C ASP A 245 -22.11 12.23 -0.70
N ILE A 246 -20.89 12.56 -1.14
CA ILE A 246 -20.48 13.92 -1.48
C ILE A 246 -20.54 14.14 -3.00
N LEU A 247 -19.83 13.35 -3.76
CA LEU A 247 -19.76 13.46 -5.23
C LEU A 247 -20.93 12.76 -5.93
N LYS A 248 -21.60 11.83 -5.24
CA LYS A 248 -22.78 11.07 -5.72
C LYS A 248 -22.52 10.34 -7.06
N VAL A 249 -21.34 9.75 -7.20
CA VAL A 249 -20.87 9.08 -8.43
C VAL A 249 -20.87 7.55 -8.32
N GLY A 250 -21.39 7.00 -7.24
CA GLY A 250 -21.57 5.56 -7.05
C GLY A 250 -20.27 4.74 -6.99
N ALA A 251 -20.43 3.43 -7.18
CA ALA A 251 -19.31 2.49 -7.12
C ALA A 251 -18.32 2.67 -8.28
N ILE A 252 -18.79 3.02 -9.48
CA ILE A 252 -17.93 3.36 -10.61
C ILE A 252 -17.03 4.54 -10.24
N GLY A 253 -17.61 5.60 -9.65
CA GLY A 253 -16.86 6.76 -9.20
C GLY A 253 -15.79 6.42 -8.17
N ASN A 254 -16.12 5.57 -7.19
CA ASN A 254 -15.16 5.06 -6.21
C ASN A 254 -13.99 4.33 -6.90
N GLY A 255 -14.30 3.46 -7.85
CA GLY A 255 -13.30 2.74 -8.65
C GLY A 255 -12.39 3.67 -9.45
N MET A 256 -12.96 4.68 -10.12
CA MET A 256 -12.21 5.66 -10.90
C MET A 256 -11.31 6.56 -10.05
N ILE A 257 -11.74 6.97 -8.86
CA ILE A 257 -10.89 7.71 -7.90
C ILE A 257 -9.63 6.90 -7.57
N ASN A 258 -9.78 5.61 -7.29
CA ASN A 258 -8.65 4.71 -7.04
C ASN A 258 -7.78 4.49 -8.29
N ALA A 259 -8.37 4.43 -9.48
CA ALA A 259 -7.67 4.31 -10.76
C ALA A 259 -6.78 5.54 -11.02
N PHE A 260 -7.31 6.76 -10.85
CA PHE A 260 -6.55 8.01 -11.02
C PHE A 260 -5.42 8.14 -10.01
N ARG A 261 -5.65 7.76 -8.75
CA ARG A 261 -4.60 7.66 -7.73
C ARG A 261 -3.47 6.73 -8.18
N SER A 262 -3.82 5.54 -8.66
CA SER A 262 -2.83 4.55 -9.13
C SER A 262 -2.07 5.06 -10.35
N GLY A 263 -2.76 5.73 -11.29
CA GLY A 263 -2.17 6.39 -12.45
C GLY A 263 -1.16 7.46 -12.07
N GLY A 264 -1.51 8.31 -11.10
CA GLY A 264 -0.58 9.29 -10.53
C GLY A 264 0.66 8.64 -9.93
N GLY A 265 0.48 7.56 -9.17
CA GLY A 265 1.61 6.81 -8.60
C GLY A 265 2.52 6.17 -9.66
N LEU A 266 1.95 5.70 -10.77
CA LEU A 266 2.73 5.19 -11.91
C LEU A 266 3.53 6.31 -12.57
N LEU A 267 2.91 7.48 -12.83
CA LEU A 267 3.59 8.65 -13.40
C LEU A 267 4.75 9.10 -12.51
N ALA A 268 4.56 9.16 -11.20
CA ALA A 268 5.64 9.48 -10.26
C ALA A 268 6.81 8.49 -10.37
N SER A 269 6.51 7.20 -10.43
CA SER A 269 7.54 6.17 -10.52
C SER A 269 8.36 6.27 -11.80
N LEU A 270 7.71 6.58 -12.92
CA LEU A 270 8.37 6.79 -14.21
C LEU A 270 9.20 8.08 -14.21
N ALA A 271 8.65 9.18 -13.66
CA ALA A 271 9.35 10.45 -13.53
C ALA A 271 10.61 10.31 -12.65
N LEU A 272 10.50 9.65 -11.51
CA LEU A 272 11.64 9.42 -10.61
C LEU A 272 12.73 8.54 -11.26
N ALA A 273 12.34 7.54 -12.04
CA ALA A 273 13.29 6.72 -12.79
C ALA A 273 14.07 7.52 -13.84
N SER A 274 13.47 8.59 -14.38
CA SER A 274 14.10 9.48 -15.37
C SER A 274 14.98 10.57 -14.75
N LEU A 275 14.76 10.95 -13.47
CA LEU A 275 15.48 12.00 -12.77
C LEU A 275 16.95 11.64 -12.41
N GLY A 276 17.29 10.34 -12.44
CA GLY A 276 18.64 9.85 -12.15
C GLY A 276 19.14 10.27 -10.76
N ASP A 277 20.42 10.65 -10.67
CA ASP A 277 21.05 11.08 -9.42
C ASP A 277 20.92 12.60 -9.20
N SER A 278 19.69 13.09 -9.04
CA SER A 278 19.40 14.50 -8.76
C SER A 278 20.05 14.95 -7.43
N ARG A 279 20.65 16.14 -7.45
CA ARG A 279 21.24 16.78 -6.27
C ARG A 279 20.21 17.44 -5.33
N HIS A 280 18.92 17.39 -5.63
CA HIS A 280 17.88 18.10 -4.91
C HIS A 280 16.80 17.14 -4.33
N LYS A 281 17.23 15.96 -3.86
CA LYS A 281 16.32 14.91 -3.36
C LYS A 281 15.49 15.37 -2.15
N GLY A 282 16.11 16.16 -1.25
CA GLY A 282 15.42 16.67 -0.06
C GLY A 282 14.35 17.72 -0.40
N LYS A 283 14.63 18.63 -1.35
CA LYS A 283 13.63 19.59 -1.83
C LYS A 283 12.47 18.86 -2.50
N LEU A 284 12.77 17.84 -3.31
CA LEU A 284 11.75 17.04 -3.97
C LEU A 284 10.86 16.31 -2.95
N LEU A 285 11.44 15.75 -1.89
CA LEU A 285 10.69 15.15 -0.79
C LEU A 285 9.72 16.16 -0.15
N LEU A 286 10.19 17.36 0.19
CA LEU A 286 9.36 18.41 0.79
C LEU A 286 8.22 18.84 -0.14
N VAL A 287 8.51 19.00 -1.45
CA VAL A 287 7.50 19.34 -2.45
C VAL A 287 6.46 18.22 -2.57
N MET A 288 6.88 16.95 -2.63
CA MET A 288 5.95 15.82 -2.69
C MET A 288 5.06 15.75 -1.43
N PHE A 289 5.63 15.99 -0.25
CA PHE A 289 4.87 16.00 0.99
C PHE A 289 3.86 17.15 1.03
N LEU A 290 4.27 18.36 0.61
CA LEU A 290 3.37 19.53 0.49
C LEU A 290 2.22 19.26 -0.50
N MET A 291 2.56 18.76 -1.70
CA MET A 291 1.57 18.42 -2.72
C MET A 291 0.59 17.36 -2.24
N PHE A 292 1.02 16.41 -1.40
CA PHE A 292 0.15 15.41 -0.82
C PHE A 292 -0.91 16.06 0.07
N GLY A 293 -0.49 16.88 1.05
CA GLY A 293 -1.41 17.57 1.95
C GLY A 293 -2.35 18.53 1.20
N VAL A 294 -1.83 19.34 0.28
CA VAL A 294 -2.63 20.25 -0.57
C VAL A 294 -3.60 19.46 -1.44
N GLY A 295 -3.16 18.36 -2.05
CA GLY A 295 -3.99 17.49 -2.87
C GLY A 295 -5.18 16.92 -2.09
N LEU A 296 -4.97 16.49 -0.84
CA LEU A 296 -6.03 16.00 0.03
C LEU A 296 -7.04 17.10 0.39
N ILE A 297 -6.57 18.34 0.65
CA ILE A 297 -7.47 19.47 0.92
C ILE A 297 -8.31 19.81 -0.32
N LEU A 298 -7.68 19.90 -1.47
CA LEU A 298 -8.38 20.21 -2.73
C LEU A 298 -9.37 19.10 -3.11
N TYR A 299 -9.00 17.83 -2.93
CA TYR A 299 -9.90 16.70 -3.12
C TYR A 299 -11.12 16.77 -2.19
N ALA A 300 -10.91 17.08 -0.92
CA ALA A 300 -11.98 17.14 0.06
C ALA A 300 -13.00 18.26 -0.21
N ASN A 301 -12.55 19.38 -0.77
CA ASN A 301 -13.36 20.59 -0.92
C ASN A 301 -13.90 20.81 -2.35
N THR A 302 -13.59 19.94 -3.31
CA THR A 302 -14.14 20.06 -4.65
C THR A 302 -15.51 19.37 -4.77
N PRO A 303 -16.55 20.08 -5.26
CA PRO A 303 -17.85 19.47 -5.56
C PRO A 303 -17.87 18.83 -6.97
N ILE A 304 -16.82 19.04 -7.78
CA ILE A 304 -16.79 18.64 -9.18
C ILE A 304 -15.97 17.36 -9.31
N TYR A 305 -16.61 16.28 -9.78
CA TYR A 305 -16.00 14.96 -9.88
C TYR A 305 -14.71 14.93 -10.71
N VAL A 306 -14.67 15.65 -11.86
CA VAL A 306 -13.48 15.68 -12.71
C VAL A 306 -12.27 16.26 -11.96
N PHE A 307 -12.46 17.33 -11.18
CA PHE A 307 -11.40 17.88 -10.34
C PHE A 307 -11.01 16.94 -9.21
N ALA A 308 -11.97 16.21 -8.61
CA ALA A 308 -11.66 15.20 -7.62
C ALA A 308 -10.75 14.11 -8.19
N LEU A 309 -10.96 13.66 -9.42
CA LEU A 309 -10.08 12.72 -10.12
C LEU A 309 -8.67 13.29 -10.32
N ILE A 310 -8.56 14.55 -10.76
CA ILE A 310 -7.27 15.23 -10.99
C ILE A 310 -6.51 15.36 -9.67
N PHE A 311 -7.18 15.83 -8.60
CA PHE A 311 -6.56 15.99 -7.29
C PHE A 311 -6.17 14.64 -6.68
N MET A 312 -6.96 13.59 -6.89
CA MET A 312 -6.58 12.24 -6.47
C MET A 312 -5.41 11.69 -7.29
N GLY A 313 -5.29 12.02 -8.56
CA GLY A 313 -4.10 11.77 -9.37
C GLY A 313 -2.86 12.47 -8.79
N MET A 314 -2.99 13.74 -8.40
CA MET A 314 -1.94 14.50 -7.71
C MET A 314 -1.55 13.87 -6.36
N VAL A 315 -2.53 13.41 -5.58
CA VAL A 315 -2.29 12.62 -4.36
C VAL A 315 -1.49 11.36 -4.67
N GLY A 316 -1.85 10.64 -5.75
CA GLY A 316 -1.11 9.45 -6.20
C GLY A 316 0.35 9.74 -6.55
N VAL A 317 0.61 10.84 -7.31
CA VAL A 317 1.98 11.30 -7.64
C VAL A 317 2.77 11.57 -6.36
N SER A 318 2.16 12.34 -5.46
CA SER A 318 2.81 12.81 -4.23
C SER A 318 3.11 11.67 -3.27
N ALA A 319 2.16 10.76 -3.07
CA ALA A 319 2.32 9.60 -2.20
C ALA A 319 3.46 8.68 -2.66
N ALA A 320 3.49 8.34 -3.96
CA ALA A 320 4.53 7.48 -4.52
C ALA A 320 5.91 8.17 -4.54
N GLY A 321 5.92 9.48 -4.81
CA GLY A 321 7.13 10.30 -4.78
C GLY A 321 7.71 10.43 -3.38
N HIS A 322 6.88 10.72 -2.39
CA HIS A 322 7.25 10.76 -0.98
C HIS A 322 7.86 9.45 -0.51
N ASP A 323 7.18 8.32 -0.76
CA ASP A 323 7.64 6.99 -0.38
C ASP A 323 9.04 6.69 -0.92
N ALA A 324 9.23 6.87 -2.22
CA ALA A 324 10.49 6.59 -2.87
C ALA A 324 11.61 7.50 -2.36
N MET A 325 11.36 8.81 -2.25
CA MET A 325 12.37 9.78 -1.78
C MET A 325 12.73 9.57 -0.32
N SER A 326 11.75 9.29 0.55
CA SER A 326 12.00 8.98 1.97
C SER A 326 12.91 7.77 2.14
N GLN A 327 12.65 6.68 1.42
CA GLN A 327 13.47 5.48 1.47
C GLN A 327 14.89 5.70 0.92
N ILE A 328 15.01 6.44 -0.19
CA ILE A 328 16.32 6.77 -0.78
C ILE A 328 17.13 7.64 0.18
N LEU A 329 16.55 8.72 0.70
CA LEU A 329 17.24 9.63 1.61
C LEU A 329 17.61 8.93 2.92
N LEU A 330 16.77 8.07 3.44
CA LEU A 330 17.07 7.28 4.61
C LEU A 330 18.30 6.39 4.38
N GLN A 331 18.35 5.65 3.26
CA GLN A 331 19.47 4.77 2.92
C GLN A 331 20.77 5.51 2.63
N LEU A 332 20.71 6.74 2.11
CA LEU A 332 21.88 7.55 1.82
C LEU A 332 22.48 8.23 3.06
N ASN A 333 21.70 8.40 4.14
CA ASN A 333 22.11 9.12 5.33
C ASN A 333 22.37 8.22 6.56
N VAL A 334 22.48 6.91 6.33
CA VAL A 334 22.90 5.92 7.32
C VAL A 334 24.02 5.05 6.75
N ASP A 335 24.90 4.55 7.63
CA ASP A 335 25.99 3.66 7.24
C ASP A 335 25.48 2.35 6.65
N GLU A 336 26.26 1.69 5.79
CA GLU A 336 25.86 0.45 5.12
C GLU A 336 25.40 -0.63 6.09
N GLU A 337 26.08 -0.77 7.22
CA GLU A 337 25.77 -1.75 8.28
C GLU A 337 24.44 -1.43 9.00
N GLN A 338 24.04 -0.17 9.02
CA GLN A 338 22.84 0.34 9.70
C GLN A 338 21.61 0.38 8.79
N ARG A 339 21.76 0.30 7.46
CA ARG A 339 20.66 0.43 6.47
C ARG A 339 19.51 -0.52 6.76
N GLY A 340 19.82 -1.78 7.08
CA GLY A 340 18.77 -2.77 7.39
C GLY A 340 17.93 -2.40 8.61
N ARG A 341 18.57 -1.87 9.67
CA ARG A 341 17.90 -1.43 10.91
C ARG A 341 17.06 -0.17 10.68
N ALA A 342 17.61 0.80 9.94
CA ALA A 342 16.90 2.02 9.57
C ALA A 342 15.66 1.72 8.72
N MET A 343 15.75 0.81 7.75
CA MET A 343 14.61 0.35 6.96
C MET A 343 13.58 -0.42 7.80
N GLY A 344 14.03 -1.17 8.80
CA GLY A 344 13.15 -1.81 9.79
C GLY A 344 12.35 -0.78 10.59
N MET A 345 13.00 0.30 11.04
CA MET A 345 12.32 1.41 11.73
C MET A 345 11.33 2.15 10.81
N TRP A 346 11.71 2.36 9.55
CA TRP A 346 10.78 2.92 8.54
C TRP A 346 9.55 2.03 8.34
N GLN A 347 9.72 0.71 8.31
CA GLN A 347 8.60 -0.23 8.21
C GLN A 347 7.66 -0.15 9.44
N LEU A 348 8.19 0.15 10.63
CA LEU A 348 7.36 0.37 11.83
C LEU A 348 6.52 1.65 11.74
N SER A 349 6.94 2.66 10.97
CA SER A 349 6.14 3.87 10.77
C SER A 349 4.78 3.58 10.12
N ILE A 350 4.66 2.50 9.34
CA ILE A 350 3.39 2.03 8.76
C ILE A 350 2.32 1.77 9.85
N GLY A 351 2.76 1.39 11.07
CA GLY A 351 1.86 1.24 12.22
C GLY A 351 1.06 2.51 12.56
N PHE A 352 1.59 3.70 12.28
CA PHE A 352 0.85 4.96 12.46
C PHE A 352 -0.37 5.09 11.56
N GLY A 353 -0.41 4.39 10.41
CA GLY A 353 -1.57 4.31 9.55
C GLY A 353 -2.80 3.70 10.24
N ILE A 354 -2.61 2.81 11.23
CA ILE A 354 -3.69 2.26 12.03
C ILE A 354 -4.37 3.37 12.86
N LEU A 355 -3.55 4.17 13.55
CA LEU A 355 -4.03 5.31 14.34
C LEU A 355 -4.67 6.36 13.43
N GLY A 356 -4.05 6.65 12.28
CA GLY A 356 -4.57 7.58 11.29
C GLY A 356 -5.94 7.17 10.76
N SER A 357 -6.10 5.90 10.39
CA SER A 357 -7.38 5.38 9.87
C SER A 357 -8.50 5.49 10.91
N MET A 358 -8.24 5.10 12.16
CA MET A 358 -9.19 5.22 13.25
C MET A 358 -9.55 6.68 13.55
N THR A 359 -8.55 7.55 13.64
CA THR A 359 -8.74 8.96 13.94
C THR A 359 -9.51 9.68 12.82
N LEU A 360 -9.15 9.39 11.55
CA LEU A 360 -9.84 9.96 10.39
C LEU A 360 -11.31 9.52 10.33
N GLY A 361 -11.57 8.22 10.54
CA GLY A 361 -12.94 7.68 10.58
C GLY A 361 -13.76 8.30 11.71
N SER A 362 -13.19 8.39 12.92
CA SER A 362 -13.86 9.00 14.08
C SER A 362 -14.15 10.51 13.86
N LEU A 363 -13.19 11.23 13.30
CA LEU A 363 -13.36 12.65 13.01
C LEU A 363 -14.41 12.88 11.92
N ALA A 364 -14.46 12.00 10.93
CA ALA A 364 -15.44 12.06 9.86
C ALA A 364 -16.86 11.72 10.35
N GLU A 365 -16.99 10.77 11.29
CA GLU A 365 -18.27 10.46 11.93
C GLU A 365 -18.81 11.64 12.74
N ALA A 366 -17.93 12.35 13.46
CA ALA A 366 -18.33 13.44 14.36
C ALA A 366 -18.56 14.78 13.63
N TYR A 367 -17.72 15.10 12.63
CA TYR A 367 -17.68 16.45 12.02
C TYR A 367 -17.85 16.44 10.49
N GLY A 368 -18.03 15.26 9.89
CA GLY A 368 -18.16 15.09 8.45
C GLY A 368 -16.84 14.86 7.72
N ALA A 369 -16.95 14.18 6.58
CA ALA A 369 -15.78 13.69 5.82
C ALA A 369 -14.94 14.85 5.23
N ILE A 370 -15.57 15.94 4.78
CA ILE A 370 -14.87 17.11 4.23
C ILE A 370 -13.97 17.75 5.28
N PHE A 371 -14.50 17.99 6.48
CA PHE A 371 -13.73 18.56 7.57
C PHE A 371 -12.59 17.65 7.99
N ALA A 372 -12.86 16.37 8.22
CA ALA A 372 -11.87 15.40 8.66
C ALA A 372 -10.70 15.29 7.68
N GLN A 373 -10.99 15.17 6.38
CA GLN A 373 -9.96 15.07 5.34
C GLN A 373 -9.17 16.38 5.19
N SER A 374 -9.83 17.53 5.32
CA SER A 374 -9.17 18.85 5.26
C SER A 374 -8.23 19.06 6.44
N VAL A 375 -8.61 18.63 7.65
CA VAL A 375 -7.75 18.67 8.84
C VAL A 375 -6.50 17.81 8.63
N PHE A 376 -6.64 16.59 8.12
CA PHE A 376 -5.50 15.71 7.85
C PHE A 376 -4.55 16.30 6.81
N GLY A 377 -5.10 16.82 5.70
CA GLY A 377 -4.30 17.54 4.71
C GLY A 377 -3.62 18.80 5.28
N GLY A 378 -4.32 19.56 6.11
CA GLY A 378 -3.80 20.75 6.79
C GLY A 378 -2.66 20.44 7.76
N LEU A 379 -2.77 19.37 8.52
CA LEU A 379 -1.69 18.90 9.40
C LEU A 379 -0.45 18.49 8.61
N MET A 380 -0.60 17.85 7.46
CA MET A 380 0.53 17.55 6.58
C MET A 380 1.21 18.83 6.09
N VAL A 381 0.43 19.82 5.62
CA VAL A 381 0.97 21.12 5.18
C VAL A 381 1.69 21.84 6.33
N LEU A 382 1.11 21.84 7.52
CA LEU A 382 1.74 22.43 8.69
C LEU A 382 3.09 21.76 9.02
N ILE A 383 3.12 20.43 9.02
CA ILE A 383 4.33 19.67 9.38
C ILE A 383 5.43 19.89 8.34
N VAL A 384 5.12 19.91 7.04
CA VAL A 384 6.16 20.19 6.03
C VAL A 384 6.71 21.60 6.16
N VAL A 385 5.88 22.59 6.50
CA VAL A 385 6.35 23.97 6.76
C VAL A 385 7.26 24.00 7.98
N LEU A 386 6.88 23.30 9.07
CA LEU A 386 7.73 23.20 10.26
C LEU A 386 9.05 22.51 9.94
N MET A 387 9.05 21.40 9.19
CA MET A 387 10.27 20.69 8.79
C MET A 387 11.15 21.57 7.88
N TYR A 388 10.55 22.33 6.98
CA TYR A 388 11.26 23.28 6.13
C TYR A 388 11.97 24.37 6.95
N LEU A 389 11.37 24.83 8.05
CA LEU A 389 11.94 25.89 8.92
C LEU A 389 12.95 25.34 9.92
N THR A 390 12.72 24.14 10.47
CA THR A 390 13.52 23.62 11.60
C THR A 390 14.67 22.70 11.19
N VAL A 391 14.64 22.12 9.97
CA VAL A 391 15.66 21.17 9.49
C VAL A 391 16.30 21.67 8.19
N PRO A 392 17.21 22.68 8.24
CA PRO A 392 17.82 23.25 7.02
C PRO A 392 18.54 22.22 6.16
N LYS A 393 19.15 21.19 6.76
CA LYS A 393 19.84 20.10 6.05
C LYS A 393 18.96 19.36 5.03
N LEU A 394 17.63 19.31 5.24
CA LEU A 394 16.71 18.74 4.25
C LEU A 394 16.68 19.51 2.92
N LYS A 395 17.00 20.79 2.93
CA LYS A 395 17.02 21.64 1.73
C LYS A 395 18.30 21.48 0.91
N GLU A 396 19.37 21.03 1.56
CA GLU A 396 20.71 20.89 0.98
C GLU A 396 20.92 19.52 0.32
N LEU A 397 20.07 18.55 0.64
CA LEU A 397 20.01 17.22 0.05
C LEU A 397 19.26 17.29 -1.29
#